data_bf0c557484bd8af4f50872448d960fad
#
_entry.id   bf0c557484bd8af4f50872448d960fad
#
_cell.length_a   1.000
_cell.length_b   1.000
_cell.length_c   1.000
_cell.angle_alpha   90.00
_cell.angle_beta   90.00
_cell.angle_gamma   90.00
#
_symmetry.space_group_name_H-M   'P 1'
#
loop_
_entity.id
_entity.type
_entity.pdbx_description
1 polymer ?
#
loop_
_entity_poly.entity_id
_entity_poly.type
_entity_poly.pdbx_seq_one_letter_code
_entity_poly.pdbx_strand_id
1 'polypeptide(L)'
;MRHACKQMDPSRKIPSDQFDTLLEVARLSPSSMGMEPWKILVVQDYGIREKMLAFTWGAQDTLKTASHFIVVLARKKEDMIYSSKRTWNFIRTVQKMDEEAAKAKIERMKVFQKTDLNLLESDRAIFDWLVNKPIL
;
A
#
# COMPACT_ATOMS: atom_id res chain seq x y z
N MET A 1 -7.51 -10.40 22.20
CA MET A 1 -6.04 -10.46 22.08
C MET A 1 -5.66 -10.66 20.62
N ARG A 2 -4.76 -9.86 20.05
CA ARG A 2 -4.29 -10.06 18.66
C ARG A 2 -3.25 -11.16 18.63
N HIS A 3 -3.35 -12.06 17.69
CA HIS A 3 -2.43 -13.16 17.49
C HIS A 3 -1.99 -13.24 16.02
N ALA A 4 -0.69 -13.38 15.76
CA ALA A 4 -0.17 -13.61 14.42
C ALA A 4 -0.21 -15.12 14.12
N CYS A 5 -1.25 -15.56 13.44
CA CYS A 5 -1.37 -16.94 13.02
C CYS A 5 -0.30 -17.27 11.97
N LYS A 6 0.51 -18.30 12.22
CA LYS A 6 1.57 -18.74 11.31
C LYS A 6 1.09 -19.73 10.27
N GLN A 7 0.07 -20.51 10.62
CA GLN A 7 -0.49 -21.55 9.75
C GLN A 7 -2.01 -21.46 9.78
N MET A 8 -2.62 -21.47 8.62
CA MET A 8 -4.06 -21.44 8.46
C MET A 8 -4.57 -22.85 8.19
N ASP A 9 -5.85 -23.09 8.42
CA ASP A 9 -6.52 -24.33 8.03
C ASP A 9 -6.81 -24.30 6.52
N PRO A 10 -6.16 -25.10 5.69
CA PRO A 10 -6.33 -25.07 4.25
C PRO A 10 -7.69 -25.58 3.77
N SER A 11 -8.42 -26.31 4.63
CA SER A 11 -9.78 -26.78 4.34
C SER A 11 -10.83 -25.70 4.47
N ARG A 12 -10.52 -24.62 5.20
CA ARG A 12 -11.44 -23.50 5.44
C ARG A 12 -11.13 -22.33 4.52
N LYS A 13 -12.13 -21.88 3.78
CA LYS A 13 -12.02 -20.72 2.92
C LYS A 13 -12.92 -19.59 3.43
N ILE A 14 -12.47 -18.36 3.27
CA ILE A 14 -13.33 -17.18 3.49
C ILE A 14 -14.38 -17.20 2.37
N PRO A 15 -15.67 -17.08 2.67
CA PRO A 15 -16.71 -16.95 1.64
C PRO A 15 -16.45 -15.73 0.74
N SER A 16 -16.81 -15.83 -0.54
CA SER A 16 -16.51 -14.80 -1.54
C SER A 16 -17.12 -13.45 -1.18
N ASP A 17 -18.36 -13.43 -0.72
CA ASP A 17 -19.08 -12.22 -0.30
C ASP A 17 -18.39 -11.50 0.88
N GLN A 18 -17.88 -12.26 1.83
CA GLN A 18 -17.10 -11.71 2.94
C GLN A 18 -15.75 -11.18 2.47
N PHE A 19 -15.10 -11.91 1.56
CA PHE A 19 -13.82 -11.46 1.01
C PHE A 19 -13.97 -10.20 0.16
N ASP A 20 -15.02 -10.12 -0.66
CA ASP A 20 -15.36 -8.92 -1.43
C ASP A 20 -15.62 -7.71 -0.51
N THR A 21 -16.32 -7.94 0.61
CA THR A 21 -16.49 -6.91 1.64
C THR A 21 -15.14 -6.43 2.20
N LEU A 22 -14.21 -7.33 2.49
CA LEU A 22 -12.87 -6.97 2.97
C LEU A 22 -12.09 -6.15 1.94
N LEU A 23 -12.18 -6.50 0.66
CA LEU A 23 -11.54 -5.73 -0.43
C LEU A 23 -12.15 -4.34 -0.56
N GLU A 24 -13.48 -4.22 -0.42
CA GLU A 24 -14.15 -2.92 -0.47
C GLU A 24 -13.76 -2.03 0.73
N VAL A 25 -13.69 -2.60 1.93
CA VAL A 25 -13.17 -1.88 3.12
C VAL A 25 -11.74 -1.40 2.88
N ALA A 26 -10.89 -2.25 2.30
CA ALA A 26 -9.51 -1.88 1.98
C ALA A 26 -9.45 -0.77 0.91
N ARG A 27 -10.33 -0.83 -0.11
CA ARG A 27 -10.46 0.19 -1.15
C ARG A 27 -10.89 1.54 -0.59
N LEU A 28 -11.83 1.54 0.35
CA LEU A 28 -12.38 2.74 0.97
C LEU A 28 -11.52 3.28 2.13
N SER A 29 -10.42 2.60 2.46
CA SER A 29 -9.54 3.05 3.54
C SER A 29 -8.99 4.46 3.27
N PRO A 30 -8.95 5.34 4.27
CA PRO A 30 -8.44 6.69 4.10
C PRO A 30 -6.94 6.68 3.81
N SER A 31 -6.50 7.67 3.05
CA SER A 31 -5.08 7.91 2.80
C SER A 31 -4.72 9.37 2.96
N SER A 32 -3.44 9.66 3.19
CA SER A 32 -2.96 11.04 3.26
C SER A 32 -3.37 11.81 2.01
N MET A 33 -4.04 12.94 2.20
CA MET A 33 -4.60 13.79 1.14
C MET A 33 -5.51 13.06 0.14
N GLY A 34 -6.01 11.85 0.48
CA GLY A 34 -6.85 11.04 -0.39
C GLY A 34 -6.13 10.55 -1.65
N MET A 35 -4.82 10.35 -1.62
CA MET A 35 -4.01 10.06 -2.82
C MET A 35 -3.96 8.57 -3.20
N GLU A 36 -4.51 7.67 -2.38
CA GLU A 36 -4.60 6.22 -2.60
C GLU A 36 -3.28 5.62 -3.13
N PRO A 37 -2.19 5.65 -2.32
CA PRO A 37 -0.85 5.29 -2.79
C PRO A 37 -0.62 3.79 -2.92
N TRP A 38 -1.66 2.98 -2.89
CA TRP A 38 -1.55 1.52 -2.92
C TRP A 38 -2.29 0.89 -4.10
N LYS A 39 -1.91 -0.36 -4.36
CA LYS A 39 -2.67 -1.30 -5.17
C LYS A 39 -2.72 -2.63 -4.44
N ILE A 40 -3.91 -3.20 -4.37
CA ILE A 40 -4.12 -4.51 -3.75
C ILE A 40 -4.13 -5.56 -4.86
N LEU A 41 -3.30 -6.58 -4.71
CA LEU A 41 -3.29 -7.75 -5.58
C LEU A 41 -3.76 -8.95 -4.75
N VAL A 42 -4.71 -9.71 -5.28
CA VAL A 42 -5.15 -10.98 -4.71
C VAL A 42 -4.47 -12.10 -5.47
N VAL A 43 -3.63 -12.86 -4.79
CA VAL A 43 -2.85 -13.95 -5.39
C VAL A 43 -3.48 -15.28 -4.99
N GLN A 44 -4.27 -15.88 -5.90
CA GLN A 44 -4.94 -17.16 -5.66
C GLN A 44 -4.26 -18.32 -6.38
N ASP A 45 -3.51 -18.06 -7.44
CA ASP A 45 -2.76 -19.08 -8.18
C ASP A 45 -1.66 -19.70 -7.31
N TYR A 46 -1.71 -21.02 -7.15
CA TYR A 46 -0.76 -21.75 -6.31
C TYR A 46 0.65 -21.76 -6.90
N GLY A 47 0.80 -21.79 -8.22
CA GLY A 47 2.11 -21.75 -8.87
C GLY A 47 2.80 -20.39 -8.67
N ILE A 48 2.02 -19.30 -8.63
CA ILE A 48 2.56 -17.97 -8.29
C ILE A 48 2.94 -17.94 -6.82
N ARG A 49 2.08 -18.44 -5.91
CA ARG A 49 2.39 -18.50 -4.47
C ARG A 49 3.65 -19.31 -4.19
N GLU A 50 3.84 -20.42 -4.90
CA GLU A 50 5.05 -21.24 -4.76
C GLU A 50 6.31 -20.49 -5.16
N LYS A 51 6.27 -19.76 -6.29
CA LYS A 51 7.38 -18.90 -6.71
C LYS A 51 7.68 -17.78 -5.71
N MET A 52 6.66 -17.31 -5.00
CA MET A 52 6.81 -16.27 -3.97
C MET A 52 7.50 -16.77 -2.71
N LEU A 53 7.53 -18.07 -2.43
CA LEU A 53 8.21 -18.64 -1.25
C LEU A 53 9.67 -18.21 -1.16
N ALA A 54 10.36 -18.09 -2.29
CA ALA A 54 11.75 -17.67 -2.34
C ALA A 54 11.99 -16.24 -1.79
N PHE A 55 10.95 -15.39 -1.79
CA PHE A 55 11.03 -13.98 -1.41
C PHE A 55 10.23 -13.64 -0.14
N THR A 56 9.47 -14.60 0.38
CA THR A 56 8.53 -14.37 1.48
C THR A 56 9.01 -15.08 2.75
N TRP A 57 10.10 -14.58 3.30
CA TRP A 57 10.80 -15.24 4.40
C TRP A 57 9.93 -15.47 5.65
N GLY A 58 9.10 -14.52 6.06
CA GLY A 58 8.32 -14.61 7.30
C GLY A 58 6.91 -15.19 7.17
N ALA A 59 6.45 -15.55 5.97
CA ALA A 59 5.07 -15.97 5.71
C ALA A 59 4.96 -17.22 4.84
N GLN A 60 5.96 -18.10 4.84
CA GLN A 60 6.00 -19.28 3.96
C GLN A 60 4.84 -20.24 4.23
N ASP A 61 4.54 -20.55 5.48
CA ASP A 61 3.43 -21.42 5.83
C ASP A 61 2.07 -20.76 5.55
N THR A 62 1.99 -19.45 5.78
CA THR A 62 0.79 -18.67 5.46
C THR A 62 0.51 -18.64 3.96
N LEU A 63 1.54 -18.51 3.11
CA LEU A 63 1.41 -18.55 1.65
C LEU A 63 0.78 -19.86 1.17
N LYS A 64 1.14 -20.98 1.77
CA LYS A 64 0.65 -22.30 1.39
C LYS A 64 -0.78 -22.56 1.89
N THR A 65 -1.13 -22.05 3.08
CA THR A 65 -2.33 -22.46 3.80
C THR A 65 -3.46 -21.43 3.80
N ALA A 66 -3.15 -20.15 3.57
CA ALA A 66 -4.14 -19.09 3.62
C ALA A 66 -5.22 -19.23 2.53
N SER A 67 -6.47 -18.97 2.92
CA SER A 67 -7.61 -18.91 2.01
C SER A 67 -7.36 -17.95 0.84
N HIS A 68 -6.97 -16.73 1.17
CA HIS A 68 -6.60 -15.69 0.21
C HIS A 68 -5.24 -15.11 0.60
N PHE A 69 -4.43 -14.77 -0.40
CA PHE A 69 -3.17 -14.09 -0.19
C PHE A 69 -3.20 -12.73 -0.86
N ILE A 70 -2.95 -11.69 -0.07
CA ILE A 70 -3.02 -10.31 -0.51
C ILE A 70 -1.62 -9.71 -0.50
N VAL A 71 -1.24 -9.10 -1.61
CA VAL A 71 -0.04 -8.27 -1.72
C VAL A 71 -0.45 -6.82 -1.85
N VAL A 72 0.00 -6.00 -0.91
CA VAL A 72 -0.20 -4.55 -0.96
C VAL A 72 1.02 -3.92 -1.61
N LEU A 73 0.84 -3.33 -2.78
CA LEU A 73 1.86 -2.57 -3.48
C LEU A 73 1.74 -1.10 -3.11
N ALA A 74 2.85 -0.49 -2.71
CA ALA A 74 2.94 0.95 -2.56
C ALA A 74 3.46 1.59 -3.85
N ARG A 75 2.98 2.80 -4.16
CA ARG A 75 3.51 3.59 -5.27
C ARG A 75 4.88 4.13 -4.91
N LYS A 76 5.72 4.24 -5.92
CA LYS A 76 7.03 4.86 -5.77
C LYS A 76 6.91 6.35 -5.43
N LYS A 77 7.92 6.87 -4.75
CA LYS A 77 7.99 8.28 -4.37
C LYS A 77 7.80 9.21 -5.55
N GLU A 78 8.47 8.93 -6.68
CA GLU A 78 8.44 9.77 -7.87
C GLU A 78 7.01 10.00 -8.40
N ASP A 79 6.11 9.02 -8.17
CA ASP A 79 4.70 9.13 -8.52
C ASP A 79 3.87 9.94 -7.50
N MET A 80 4.37 10.09 -6.28
CA MET A 80 3.63 10.64 -5.14
C MET A 80 4.06 12.05 -4.75
N ILE A 81 5.13 12.57 -5.34
CA ILE A 81 5.56 13.95 -5.10
C ILE A 81 4.56 14.95 -5.70
N TYR A 82 4.45 16.12 -5.07
CA TYR A 82 3.52 17.19 -5.49
C TYR A 82 3.69 17.59 -6.97
N SER A 83 4.91 17.49 -7.54
CA SER A 83 5.23 17.88 -8.91
C SER A 83 5.02 16.78 -9.94
N SER A 84 4.59 15.58 -9.55
CA SER A 84 4.43 14.47 -10.50
C SER A 84 3.21 14.65 -11.39
N LYS A 85 3.33 14.23 -12.66
CA LYS A 85 2.18 14.18 -13.59
C LYS A 85 1.04 13.32 -13.06
N ARG A 86 1.40 12.22 -12.35
CA ARG A 86 0.39 11.35 -11.76
C ARG A 86 -0.41 12.08 -10.68
N THR A 87 0.27 12.80 -9.76
CA THR A 87 -0.41 13.56 -8.71
C THR A 87 -1.39 14.56 -9.32
N TRP A 88 -0.97 15.33 -10.31
CA TRP A 88 -1.83 16.26 -11.03
C TRP A 88 -3.03 15.54 -11.66
N ASN A 89 -2.78 14.50 -12.46
CA ASN A 89 -3.84 13.76 -13.15
C ASN A 89 -4.82 13.13 -12.15
N PHE A 90 -4.33 12.55 -11.05
CA PHE A 90 -5.18 11.94 -10.03
C PHE A 90 -6.14 12.96 -9.39
N ILE A 91 -5.64 14.13 -9.02
CA ILE A 91 -6.44 15.21 -8.45
C ILE A 91 -7.51 15.67 -9.44
N ARG A 92 -7.15 15.81 -10.72
CA ARG A 92 -8.08 16.27 -11.77
C ARG A 92 -9.11 15.22 -12.18
N THR A 93 -8.69 13.96 -12.35
CA THR A 93 -9.54 12.92 -12.94
C THR A 93 -10.27 12.05 -11.92
N VAL A 94 -9.60 11.70 -10.81
CA VAL A 94 -10.17 10.82 -9.78
C VAL A 94 -10.86 11.64 -8.70
N GLN A 95 -10.19 12.67 -8.18
CA GLN A 95 -10.80 13.56 -7.17
C GLN A 95 -11.72 14.63 -7.80
N LYS A 96 -11.74 14.73 -9.14
CA LYS A 96 -12.62 15.62 -9.91
C LYS A 96 -12.55 17.11 -9.52
N MET A 97 -11.40 17.54 -9.03
CA MET A 97 -11.19 18.94 -8.67
C MET A 97 -11.05 19.80 -9.94
N ASP A 98 -11.59 21.02 -9.91
CA ASP A 98 -11.30 22.02 -10.93
C ASP A 98 -9.83 22.45 -10.90
N GLU A 99 -9.41 23.25 -11.85
CA GLU A 99 -8.00 23.62 -12.00
C GLU A 99 -7.48 24.45 -10.85
N GLU A 100 -8.29 25.37 -10.35
CA GLU A 100 -7.92 26.27 -9.25
C GLU A 100 -7.78 25.51 -7.94
N ALA A 101 -8.76 24.68 -7.61
CA ALA A 101 -8.72 23.81 -6.43
C ALA A 101 -7.57 22.81 -6.50
N ALA A 102 -7.26 22.27 -7.69
CA ALA A 102 -6.14 21.37 -7.89
C ALA A 102 -4.80 22.07 -7.66
N LYS A 103 -4.60 23.28 -8.18
CA LYS A 103 -3.40 24.09 -7.93
C LYS A 103 -3.23 24.39 -6.43
N ALA A 104 -4.30 24.80 -5.75
CA ALA A 104 -4.29 25.07 -4.32
C ALA A 104 -3.93 23.80 -3.50
N LYS A 105 -4.44 22.64 -3.91
CA LYS A 105 -4.09 21.36 -3.28
C LYS A 105 -2.63 20.99 -3.51
N ILE A 106 -2.09 21.18 -4.71
CA ILE A 106 -0.68 20.94 -5.03
C ILE A 106 0.24 21.83 -4.16
N GLU A 107 -0.09 23.11 -3.98
CA GLU A 107 0.72 23.99 -3.12
C GLU A 107 0.67 23.52 -1.66
N ARG A 108 -0.46 23.10 -1.14
CA ARG A 108 -0.54 22.48 0.20
C ARG A 108 0.28 21.21 0.32
N MET A 109 0.24 20.35 -0.71
CA MET A 109 1.08 19.13 -0.75
C MET A 109 2.57 19.48 -0.75
N LYS A 110 2.96 20.51 -1.50
CA LYS A 110 4.34 20.98 -1.57
C LYS A 110 4.85 21.44 -0.22
N VAL A 111 4.08 22.27 0.49
CA VAL A 111 4.41 22.72 1.84
C VAL A 111 4.54 21.51 2.78
N PHE A 112 3.54 20.63 2.79
CA PHE A 112 3.53 19.46 3.64
C PHE A 112 4.73 18.53 3.37
N GLN A 113 5.05 18.26 2.11
CA GLN A 113 6.16 17.36 1.75
C GLN A 113 7.53 17.99 1.99
N LYS A 114 7.68 19.31 1.78
CA LYS A 114 8.98 19.98 1.95
C LYS A 114 9.24 20.43 3.38
N THR A 115 8.24 20.96 4.05
CA THR A 115 8.41 21.66 5.32
C THR A 115 8.03 20.78 6.51
N ASP A 116 6.84 20.18 6.47
CA ASP A 116 6.31 19.47 7.64
C ASP A 116 6.91 18.09 7.81
N LEU A 117 7.11 17.36 6.72
CA LEU A 117 7.65 15.99 6.73
C LEU A 117 9.08 15.89 6.26
N ASN A 118 9.64 16.92 5.65
CA ASN A 118 10.98 16.92 5.02
C ASN A 118 11.27 15.67 4.16
N LEU A 119 10.22 15.14 3.51
CA LEU A 119 10.26 13.86 2.79
C LEU A 119 11.19 13.87 1.57
N LEU A 120 11.51 15.06 1.03
CA LEU A 120 12.36 15.18 -0.14
C LEU A 120 13.84 15.04 0.17
N GLU A 121 14.24 15.33 1.42
CA GLU A 121 15.63 15.24 1.89
C GLU A 121 15.88 13.99 2.77
N SER A 122 14.83 13.46 3.40
CA SER A 122 14.94 12.39 4.40
C SER A 122 14.90 10.95 3.85
N ASP A 123 14.97 10.77 2.53
CA ASP A 123 14.90 9.42 1.93
C ASP A 123 15.94 8.44 2.48
N ARG A 124 17.12 8.92 2.81
CA ARG A 124 18.14 8.12 3.46
C ARG A 124 17.78 7.78 4.92
N ALA A 125 17.34 8.78 5.68
CA ALA A 125 17.13 8.60 7.11
C ALA A 125 15.97 7.65 7.44
N ILE A 126 14.85 7.70 6.71
CA ILE A 126 13.71 6.79 6.93
C ILE A 126 14.04 5.38 6.41
N PHE A 127 14.67 5.28 5.26
CA PHE A 127 15.07 3.99 4.69
C PHE A 127 16.16 3.33 5.54
N ASP A 128 17.16 4.08 5.98
CA ASP A 128 18.20 3.60 6.88
C ASP A 128 17.64 3.22 8.23
N TRP A 129 16.64 3.95 8.73
CA TRP A 129 15.96 3.60 9.99
C TRP A 129 15.14 2.32 9.88
N LEU A 130 14.44 2.08 8.74
CA LEU A 130 13.60 0.89 8.54
C LEU A 130 14.40 -0.35 8.14
N VAL A 131 15.51 -0.19 7.41
CA VAL A 131 16.25 -1.30 6.81
C VAL A 131 17.51 -1.65 7.59
N ASN A 132 18.16 -0.67 8.21
CA ASN A 132 19.45 -0.86 8.89
C ASN A 132 19.35 -0.91 10.42
N LYS A 133 18.13 -0.88 10.99
CA LYS A 133 18.01 -1.16 12.43
C LYS A 133 18.29 -2.62 12.69
N PRO A 134 19.30 -2.97 13.49
CA PRO A 134 19.49 -4.36 13.89
C PRO A 134 18.19 -4.81 14.58
N ILE A 135 17.63 -5.91 14.12
CA ILE A 135 16.55 -6.61 14.80
C ILE A 135 17.18 -7.21 16.06
N LEU A 136 17.01 -6.52 17.20
CA LEU A 136 17.32 -7.05 18.51
C LEU A 136 16.34 -8.15 18.87
#